data_34a1ea13b9dbc814867516ac8fbb860c
#
_entry.id   34a1ea13b9dbc814867516ac8fbb860c
#
_cell.length_a   1.000
_cell.length_b   1.000
_cell.length_c   1.000
_cell.angle_alpha   90.00
_cell.angle_beta   90.00
_cell.angle_gamma   90.00
#
_symmetry.space_group_name_H-M   'P 1'
#
loop_
_entity.id
_entity.type
_entity.pdbx_description
1 polymer ?
#
loop_
_entity_poly.entity_id
_entity_poly.type
_entity_poly.pdbx_seq_one_letter_code
_entity_poly.pdbx_strand_id
1 'polypeptide(L)'
;MQFLKSAAKMGSLVKIKFMSRGFVKEEDQEEAPFIPPRASLPAGVTNYVTPEGHKQLLEEREELEKERRELNIESEKERRHATAIINGKLNLLNERIASARVLQPEDQPKDVVRFGAKVSFKFLAGTLKKKEQIFKIVGVDEADIKAHKIAFLAPLARALTGKKLGETVTVQMGGKLQELEILNISYE
;
A
#
# COMPACT_ATOMS: atom_id res chain seq x y z
N MET A 1 -33.34 84.04 -13.88
CA MET A 1 -31.91 84.30 -13.72
C MET A 1 -31.18 83.04 -13.92
N GLN A 2 -30.69 82.83 -15.13
CA GLN A 2 -29.28 82.95 -15.48
C GLN A 2 -28.44 81.82 -14.77
N PHE A 3 -27.62 80.99 -15.35
CA PHE A 3 -26.91 80.86 -16.63
C PHE A 3 -26.42 79.44 -16.68
N LEU A 4 -26.59 78.63 -17.72
CA LEU A 4 -25.65 78.41 -18.82
C LEU A 4 -24.32 77.80 -18.47
N LYS A 5 -24.11 76.73 -19.14
CA LYS A 5 -23.00 76.22 -19.97
C LYS A 5 -22.23 75.01 -19.37
N SER A 6 -22.28 73.95 -20.05
CA SER A 6 -21.45 73.50 -21.17
C SER A 6 -20.22 72.72 -20.72
N ALA A 7 -20.12 71.53 -21.05
CA ALA A 7 -19.18 71.04 -22.03
C ALA A 7 -19.03 69.51 -21.98
N ALA A 8 -19.24 68.95 -23.11
CA ALA A 8 -18.86 67.67 -23.54
C ALA A 8 -17.37 67.36 -23.28
N LYS A 9 -17.05 66.12 -22.98
CA LYS A 9 -15.92 65.46 -23.61
C LYS A 9 -15.93 63.94 -23.36
N MET A 10 -16.12 63.26 -24.46
CA MET A 10 -15.32 62.17 -24.95
C MET A 10 -15.10 61.00 -23.99
N GLY A 11 -15.81 59.96 -24.19
CA GLY A 11 -15.51 58.81 -24.95
C GLY A 11 -14.18 58.12 -24.64
N SER A 12 -14.24 57.09 -23.86
CA SER A 12 -13.25 56.02 -23.97
C SER A 12 -14.01 54.68 -23.91
N LEU A 13 -14.28 54.15 -25.12
CA LEU A 13 -14.71 52.76 -25.27
C LEU A 13 -13.56 51.88 -24.80
N VAL A 14 -13.63 51.37 -23.61
CA VAL A 14 -12.82 50.23 -23.22
C VAL A 14 -13.38 49.06 -23.96
N LYS A 15 -12.70 48.66 -25.06
CA LYS A 15 -12.89 47.39 -25.72
C LYS A 15 -12.51 46.30 -24.72
N ILE A 16 -13.48 45.73 -24.04
CA ILE A 16 -13.31 44.47 -23.32
C ILE A 16 -13.08 43.39 -24.40
N LYS A 17 -11.83 43.06 -24.55
CA LYS A 17 -11.38 41.92 -25.39
C LYS A 17 -11.90 40.67 -24.68
N PHE A 18 -13.04 40.14 -25.13
CA PHE A 18 -13.46 38.81 -24.78
C PHE A 18 -12.36 37.86 -25.24
N MET A 19 -11.52 37.44 -24.29
CA MET A 19 -10.67 36.31 -24.50
C MET A 19 -11.60 35.10 -24.67
N SER A 20 -11.73 34.64 -25.92
CA SER A 20 -12.33 33.39 -26.27
C SER A 20 -11.62 32.30 -25.46
N ARG A 21 -12.26 31.80 -24.40
CA ARG A 21 -11.87 30.51 -23.81
C ARG A 21 -12.10 29.49 -24.91
N GLY A 22 -11.01 29.00 -25.47
CA GLY A 22 -11.08 27.87 -26.36
C GLY A 22 -11.90 26.76 -25.69
N PHE A 23 -12.99 26.38 -26.30
CA PHE A 23 -13.73 25.18 -25.96
C PHE A 23 -12.75 24.01 -26.17
N VAL A 24 -12.15 23.52 -25.08
CA VAL A 24 -11.54 22.20 -25.07
C VAL A 24 -12.73 21.23 -25.22
N LYS A 25 -12.78 20.49 -26.31
CA LYS A 25 -13.81 19.45 -26.51
C LYS A 25 -13.76 18.52 -25.30
N GLU A 26 -14.91 18.30 -24.66
CA GLU A 26 -15.06 17.37 -23.53
C GLU A 26 -14.60 15.95 -23.85
N GLU A 27 -14.49 15.60 -25.13
CA GLU A 27 -13.97 14.32 -25.63
C GLU A 27 -12.45 14.13 -25.46
N ASP A 28 -11.69 15.18 -25.14
CA ASP A 28 -10.23 15.13 -24.96
C ASP A 28 -9.80 15.04 -23.49
N GLN A 29 -10.74 14.97 -22.54
CA GLN A 29 -10.40 14.68 -21.14
C GLN A 29 -10.16 13.18 -21.01
N GLU A 30 -8.90 12.77 -21.15
CA GLU A 30 -8.49 11.41 -20.81
C GLU A 30 -8.79 11.19 -19.32
N GLU A 31 -9.64 10.20 -19.01
CA GLU A 31 -9.86 9.79 -17.62
C GLU A 31 -8.51 9.40 -16.98
N ALA A 32 -8.26 9.91 -15.78
CA ALA A 32 -7.06 9.55 -15.05
C ALA A 32 -7.02 8.02 -14.84
N PRO A 33 -5.89 7.35 -15.13
CA PRO A 33 -5.82 5.90 -15.00
C PRO A 33 -6.01 5.46 -13.55
N PHE A 34 -6.77 4.39 -13.35
CA PHE A 34 -6.90 3.76 -12.03
C PHE A 34 -5.61 3.03 -11.67
N ILE A 35 -4.97 3.46 -10.58
CA ILE A 35 -3.77 2.82 -10.04
C ILE A 35 -4.20 2.02 -8.81
N PRO A 36 -4.09 0.67 -8.83
CA PRO A 36 -4.44 -0.15 -7.67
C PRO A 36 -3.61 0.26 -6.45
N PRO A 37 -4.24 0.50 -5.29
CA PRO A 37 -3.50 0.82 -4.07
C PRO A 37 -2.70 -0.40 -3.60
N ARG A 38 -1.57 -0.16 -2.95
CA ARG A 38 -0.80 -1.21 -2.26
C ARG A 38 -1.49 -1.65 -0.96
N ALA A 39 -0.99 -2.74 -0.38
CA ALA A 39 -1.44 -3.22 0.93
C ALA A 39 -1.43 -2.08 1.96
N SER A 40 -2.51 -1.96 2.75
CA SER A 40 -2.68 -0.85 3.67
C SER A 40 -1.65 -0.86 4.80
N LEU A 41 -0.97 0.25 4.99
CA LEU A 41 -0.13 0.54 6.13
C LEU A 41 -0.69 1.79 6.82
N PRO A 42 -1.26 1.70 8.03
CA PRO A 42 -1.82 2.84 8.72
C PRO A 42 -0.78 3.94 8.99
N ALA A 43 -1.22 5.19 9.00
CA ALA A 43 -0.36 6.31 9.30
C ALA A 43 0.31 6.16 10.69
N GLY A 44 1.61 6.48 10.76
CA GLY A 44 2.39 6.39 11.99
C GLY A 44 2.88 4.97 12.34
N VAL A 45 2.50 3.95 11.58
CA VAL A 45 3.03 2.60 11.74
C VAL A 45 4.34 2.45 10.97
N THR A 46 5.40 1.99 11.63
CA THR A 46 6.67 1.68 10.99
C THR A 46 6.50 0.56 9.96
N ASN A 47 7.02 0.77 8.76
CA ASN A 47 6.98 -0.21 7.68
C ASN A 47 8.08 -1.27 7.89
N TYR A 48 7.82 -2.24 8.75
CA TYR A 48 8.75 -3.37 8.93
C TYR A 48 8.66 -4.32 7.74
N VAL A 49 9.83 -4.70 7.25
CA VAL A 49 9.99 -5.68 6.17
C VAL A 49 11.03 -6.73 6.54
N THR A 50 10.86 -7.95 6.06
CA THR A 50 11.91 -8.97 6.14
C THR A 50 12.98 -8.71 5.07
N PRO A 51 14.19 -9.26 5.16
CA PRO A 51 15.17 -9.18 4.07
C PRO A 51 14.62 -9.71 2.75
N GLU A 52 13.87 -10.79 2.80
CA GLU A 52 13.20 -11.38 1.63
C GLU A 52 12.12 -10.46 1.08
N GLY A 53 11.26 -9.88 1.94
CA GLY A 53 10.25 -8.92 1.51
C GLY A 53 10.85 -7.66 0.91
N HIS A 54 11.97 -7.18 1.44
CA HIS A 54 12.70 -6.05 0.87
C HIS A 54 13.25 -6.38 -0.53
N LYS A 55 13.84 -7.57 -0.69
CA LYS A 55 14.31 -8.06 -1.98
C LYS A 55 13.18 -8.12 -3.01
N GLN A 56 12.01 -8.68 -2.63
CA GLN A 56 10.83 -8.73 -3.50
C GLN A 56 10.34 -7.34 -3.94
N LEU A 57 10.37 -6.34 -3.07
CA LEU A 57 10.03 -4.96 -3.44
C LEU A 57 11.02 -4.38 -4.47
N LEU A 58 12.31 -4.70 -4.35
CA LEU A 58 13.33 -4.25 -5.32
C LEU A 58 13.17 -4.96 -6.66
N GLU A 59 12.90 -6.26 -6.65
CA GLU A 59 12.62 -7.06 -7.86
C GLU A 59 11.36 -6.55 -8.58
N GLU A 60 10.27 -6.28 -7.85
CA GLU A 60 9.05 -5.68 -8.41
C GLU A 60 9.35 -4.33 -9.09
N ARG A 61 10.22 -3.50 -8.49
CA ARG A 61 10.63 -2.23 -9.09
C ARG A 61 11.38 -2.44 -10.40
N GLU A 62 12.32 -3.37 -10.45
CA GLU A 62 13.09 -3.69 -11.66
C GLU A 62 12.18 -4.20 -12.78
N GLU A 63 11.19 -5.04 -12.45
CA GLU A 63 10.19 -5.56 -13.38
C GLU A 63 9.33 -4.41 -13.96
N LEU A 64 8.81 -3.52 -13.12
CA LEU A 64 8.02 -2.37 -13.58
C LEU A 64 8.85 -1.39 -14.42
N GLU A 65 10.11 -1.15 -14.07
CA GLU A 65 11.02 -0.34 -14.87
C GLU A 65 11.33 -0.98 -16.21
N LYS A 66 11.47 -2.29 -16.26
CA LYS A 66 11.64 -3.07 -17.50
C LYS A 66 10.37 -2.98 -18.34
N GLU A 67 9.19 -3.24 -17.77
CA GLU A 67 7.89 -3.11 -18.44
C GLU A 67 7.76 -1.71 -19.08
N ARG A 68 8.11 -0.65 -18.36
CA ARG A 68 8.08 0.72 -18.87
C ARG A 68 9.02 0.95 -20.05
N ARG A 69 10.23 0.38 -20.03
CA ARG A 69 11.20 0.52 -21.13
C ARG A 69 10.81 -0.27 -22.38
N GLU A 70 10.20 -1.44 -22.17
CA GLU A 70 9.85 -2.38 -23.24
C GLU A 70 8.43 -2.14 -23.80
N LEU A 71 7.73 -1.11 -23.28
CA LEU A 71 6.36 -0.81 -23.68
C LEU A 71 6.28 -0.48 -25.18
N ASN A 72 5.77 -1.42 -25.95
CA ASN A 72 5.59 -1.30 -27.40
C ASN A 72 4.09 -1.28 -27.74
N ILE A 73 3.49 -0.09 -27.70
CA ILE A 73 2.07 0.14 -28.02
C ILE A 73 2.04 1.16 -29.17
N GLU A 74 1.42 0.81 -30.29
CA GLU A 74 1.34 1.68 -31.49
C GLU A 74 0.50 2.93 -31.23
N SER A 75 -0.64 2.76 -30.55
CA SER A 75 -1.53 3.87 -30.19
C SER A 75 -0.87 4.77 -29.14
N GLU A 76 -0.64 6.04 -29.51
CA GLU A 76 -0.04 7.01 -28.60
C GLU A 76 -0.89 7.26 -27.35
N LYS A 77 -2.22 7.27 -27.48
CA LYS A 77 -3.15 7.42 -26.35
C LYS A 77 -3.02 6.25 -25.37
N GLU A 78 -3.06 5.02 -25.87
CA GLU A 78 -2.93 3.82 -25.05
C GLU A 78 -1.53 3.72 -24.41
N ARG A 79 -0.50 4.11 -25.14
CA ARG A 79 0.87 4.16 -24.60
C ARG A 79 1.00 5.15 -23.44
N ARG A 80 0.43 6.36 -23.58
CA ARG A 80 0.41 7.35 -22.49
C ARG A 80 -0.35 6.81 -21.27
N HIS A 81 -1.51 6.19 -21.49
CA HIS A 81 -2.31 5.61 -20.42
C HIS A 81 -1.55 4.48 -19.69
N ALA A 82 -0.97 3.52 -20.41
CA ALA A 82 -0.16 2.44 -19.84
C ALA A 82 1.06 2.98 -19.08
N THR A 83 1.77 3.96 -19.65
CA THR A 83 2.92 4.61 -19.00
C THR A 83 2.49 5.30 -17.69
N ALA A 84 1.34 5.96 -17.67
CA ALA A 84 0.83 6.62 -16.47
C ALA A 84 0.50 5.60 -15.36
N ILE A 85 -0.07 4.44 -15.71
CA ILE A 85 -0.32 3.34 -14.77
C ILE A 85 1.00 2.82 -14.17
N ILE A 86 1.99 2.52 -15.02
CA ILE A 86 3.29 2.00 -14.55
C ILE A 86 3.98 3.04 -13.65
N ASN A 87 3.99 4.30 -14.04
CA ASN A 87 4.57 5.36 -13.22
C ASN A 87 3.87 5.51 -11.87
N GLY A 88 2.54 5.40 -11.85
CA GLY A 88 1.78 5.43 -10.61
C GLY A 88 2.10 4.25 -9.68
N LYS A 89 2.22 3.03 -10.23
CA LYS A 89 2.69 1.84 -9.48
C LYS A 89 4.10 2.05 -8.94
N LEU A 90 5.03 2.56 -9.77
CA LEU A 90 6.40 2.87 -9.37
C LEU A 90 6.47 3.91 -8.24
N ASN A 91 5.65 4.95 -8.27
CA ASN A 91 5.59 5.95 -7.21
C ASN A 91 5.18 5.33 -5.88
N LEU A 92 4.08 4.58 -5.87
CA LEU A 92 3.61 3.88 -4.66
C LEU A 92 4.65 2.86 -4.14
N LEU A 93 5.33 2.16 -5.04
CA LEU A 93 6.37 1.20 -4.68
C LEU A 93 7.61 1.89 -4.11
N ASN A 94 8.06 2.99 -4.72
CA ASN A 94 9.21 3.75 -4.23
C ASN A 94 8.96 4.35 -2.83
N GLU A 95 7.75 4.85 -2.56
CA GLU A 95 7.35 5.28 -1.21
C GLU A 95 7.43 4.12 -0.20
N ARG A 96 7.00 2.93 -0.61
CA ARG A 96 7.06 1.73 0.20
C ARG A 96 8.49 1.32 0.50
N ILE A 97 9.36 1.31 -0.50
CA ILE A 97 10.79 1.01 -0.35
C ILE A 97 11.49 2.07 0.52
N ALA A 98 11.22 3.35 0.28
CA ALA A 98 11.84 4.44 1.04
C ALA A 98 11.48 4.43 2.53
N SER A 99 10.28 3.97 2.88
CA SER A 99 9.82 3.84 4.27
C SER A 99 10.20 2.50 4.92
N ALA A 100 10.77 1.56 4.17
CA ALA A 100 11.06 0.22 4.65
C ALA A 100 12.12 0.20 5.75
N ARG A 101 11.82 -0.47 6.85
CA ARG A 101 12.76 -0.80 7.91
C ARG A 101 12.98 -2.30 7.94
N VAL A 102 14.11 -2.72 7.39
CA VAL A 102 14.48 -4.14 7.36
C VAL A 102 14.86 -4.61 8.75
N LEU A 103 14.23 -5.69 9.22
CA LEU A 103 14.57 -6.35 10.47
C LEU A 103 15.15 -7.74 10.17
N GLN A 104 16.35 -7.99 10.69
CA GLN A 104 17.02 -9.28 10.54
C GLN A 104 16.44 -10.31 11.52
N PRO A 105 16.14 -11.55 11.08
CA PRO A 105 15.65 -12.60 11.96
C PRO A 105 16.64 -12.97 13.07
N GLU A 106 17.94 -12.87 12.79
CA GLU A 106 19.03 -13.22 13.71
C GLU A 106 19.07 -12.32 14.95
N ASP A 107 18.64 -11.06 14.80
CA ASP A 107 18.61 -10.06 15.86
C ASP A 107 17.41 -10.23 16.81
N GLN A 108 16.51 -11.20 16.53
CA GLN A 108 15.31 -11.39 17.33
C GLN A 108 15.52 -12.40 18.47
N PRO A 109 14.91 -12.15 19.66
CA PRO A 109 14.90 -13.12 20.77
C PRO A 109 14.22 -14.41 20.33
N LYS A 110 14.86 -15.57 20.51
CA LYS A 110 14.36 -16.87 20.05
C LYS A 110 13.24 -17.46 20.88
N ASP A 111 13.01 -16.94 22.08
CA ASP A 111 12.01 -17.43 23.04
C ASP A 111 10.68 -16.68 23.03
N VAL A 112 10.60 -15.59 22.25
CA VAL A 112 9.42 -14.70 22.18
C VAL A 112 9.04 -14.46 20.75
N VAL A 113 7.76 -14.49 20.44
CA VAL A 113 7.24 -14.15 19.12
C VAL A 113 7.44 -12.67 18.82
N ARG A 114 8.15 -12.37 17.77
CA ARG A 114 8.39 -11.03 17.21
C ARG A 114 8.17 -11.01 15.71
N PHE A 115 8.36 -9.85 15.11
CA PHE A 115 8.37 -9.73 13.64
C PHE A 115 9.42 -10.67 13.03
N GLY A 116 9.08 -11.34 11.93
CA GLY A 116 9.93 -12.34 11.27
C GLY A 116 9.79 -13.76 11.84
N ALA A 117 9.12 -13.94 13.00
CA ALA A 117 8.92 -15.26 13.58
C ALA A 117 8.06 -16.17 12.71
N LYS A 118 8.47 -17.41 12.59
CA LYS A 118 7.67 -18.55 12.12
C LYS A 118 7.11 -19.26 13.34
N VAL A 119 5.81 -19.19 13.53
CA VAL A 119 5.11 -19.65 14.73
C VAL A 119 4.22 -20.81 14.35
N SER A 120 4.40 -21.97 15.02
CA SER A 120 3.42 -23.06 14.99
C SER A 120 2.55 -23.02 16.24
N PHE A 121 1.27 -23.26 16.04
CA PHE A 121 0.28 -23.26 17.10
C PHE A 121 -0.83 -24.25 16.79
N LYS A 122 -1.55 -24.70 17.84
CA LYS A 122 -2.76 -25.53 17.70
C LYS A 122 -3.97 -24.84 18.29
N PHE A 123 -5.12 -25.07 17.71
CA PHE A 123 -6.39 -24.63 18.28
C PHE A 123 -6.81 -25.51 19.45
N LEU A 124 -7.22 -24.91 20.56
CA LEU A 124 -7.64 -25.63 21.78
C LEU A 124 -9.13 -25.95 21.77
N ALA A 125 -9.95 -25.17 21.04
CA ALA A 125 -11.40 -25.30 21.01
C ALA A 125 -11.97 -25.12 19.59
N GLY A 126 -13.28 -25.37 19.43
CA GLY A 126 -14.03 -25.14 18.20
C GLY A 126 -13.85 -26.24 17.14
N THR A 127 -14.28 -25.94 15.92
CA THR A 127 -14.23 -26.85 14.76
C THR A 127 -12.79 -27.16 14.29
N LEU A 128 -11.84 -26.31 14.70
CA LEU A 128 -10.41 -26.45 14.37
C LEU A 128 -9.62 -27.10 15.51
N LYS A 129 -10.28 -27.58 16.56
CA LYS A 129 -9.61 -28.21 17.71
C LYS A 129 -8.59 -29.25 17.29
N LYS A 130 -7.38 -29.15 17.88
CA LYS A 130 -6.19 -29.96 17.56
C LYS A 130 -5.59 -29.75 16.17
N LYS A 131 -6.13 -28.89 15.34
CA LYS A 131 -5.53 -28.57 14.04
C LYS A 131 -4.34 -27.66 14.26
N GLU A 132 -3.18 -28.09 13.79
CA GLU A 132 -1.96 -27.30 13.83
C GLU A 132 -1.89 -26.39 12.61
N GLN A 133 -1.34 -25.20 12.81
CA GLN A 133 -1.09 -24.22 11.78
C GLN A 133 0.30 -23.63 12.00
N ILE A 134 0.93 -23.23 10.90
CA ILE A 134 2.21 -22.54 10.92
C ILE A 134 2.07 -21.27 10.11
N PHE A 135 2.49 -20.12 10.68
CA PHE A 135 2.54 -18.88 9.96
C PHE A 135 3.84 -18.12 10.25
N LYS A 136 4.37 -17.47 9.22
CA LYS A 136 5.46 -16.49 9.35
C LYS A 136 4.87 -15.10 9.45
N ILE A 137 5.32 -14.31 10.44
CA ILE A 137 4.91 -12.91 10.62
C ILE A 137 5.83 -12.03 9.76
N VAL A 138 5.24 -11.34 8.78
CA VAL A 138 5.98 -10.62 7.74
C VAL A 138 5.45 -9.19 7.54
N GLY A 139 6.06 -8.44 6.65
CA GLY A 139 5.59 -7.13 6.21
C GLY A 139 4.23 -7.19 5.51
N VAL A 140 3.58 -6.04 5.37
CA VAL A 140 2.23 -5.97 4.76
C VAL A 140 2.25 -6.34 3.28
N ASP A 141 3.31 -5.99 2.56
CA ASP A 141 3.45 -6.30 1.13
C ASP A 141 3.86 -7.75 0.86
N GLU A 142 4.47 -8.42 1.84
CA GLU A 142 4.93 -9.82 1.75
C GLU A 142 3.86 -10.84 2.18
N ALA A 143 2.73 -10.36 2.75
CA ALA A 143 1.70 -11.23 3.30
C ALA A 143 0.99 -12.04 2.20
N ASP A 144 1.00 -13.37 2.37
CA ASP A 144 0.30 -14.33 1.53
C ASP A 144 -0.18 -15.51 2.37
N ILE A 145 -1.48 -15.59 2.59
CA ILE A 145 -2.10 -16.67 3.38
C ILE A 145 -1.85 -18.05 2.78
N LYS A 146 -1.78 -18.16 1.45
CA LYS A 146 -1.51 -19.43 0.77
C LYS A 146 -0.08 -19.92 1.01
N ALA A 147 0.85 -18.98 1.14
CA ALA A 147 2.24 -19.23 1.50
C ALA A 147 2.48 -19.24 3.03
N HIS A 148 1.43 -19.29 3.83
CA HIS A 148 1.51 -19.25 5.30
C HIS A 148 2.24 -18.00 5.85
N LYS A 149 2.11 -16.85 5.18
CA LYS A 149 2.67 -15.57 5.59
C LYS A 149 1.55 -14.62 6.00
N ILE A 150 1.62 -14.06 7.20
CA ILE A 150 0.64 -13.09 7.72
C ILE A 150 1.29 -11.75 8.00
N ALA A 151 0.60 -10.67 7.62
CA ALA A 151 1.06 -9.33 7.93
C ALA A 151 1.15 -9.13 9.45
N PHE A 152 2.20 -8.47 9.92
CA PHE A 152 2.38 -8.18 11.36
C PHE A 152 1.23 -7.37 11.97
N LEU A 153 0.43 -6.69 11.14
CA LEU A 153 -0.78 -5.96 11.53
C LEU A 153 -2.02 -6.83 11.65
N ALA A 154 -1.99 -8.06 11.14
CA ALA A 154 -3.13 -8.96 11.20
C ALA A 154 -3.52 -9.29 12.66
N PRO A 155 -4.81 -9.49 12.97
CA PRO A 155 -5.25 -9.79 14.33
C PRO A 155 -4.52 -10.98 14.96
N LEU A 156 -4.30 -12.05 14.20
CA LEU A 156 -3.55 -13.22 14.67
C LEU A 156 -2.09 -12.86 14.98
N ALA A 157 -1.40 -12.14 14.09
CA ALA A 157 0.00 -11.74 14.32
C ALA A 157 0.14 -10.86 15.56
N ARG A 158 -0.78 -9.91 15.75
CA ARG A 158 -0.82 -9.04 16.95
C ARG A 158 -1.05 -9.83 18.23
N ALA A 159 -1.96 -10.80 18.21
CA ALA A 159 -2.25 -11.63 19.36
C ALA A 159 -1.06 -12.54 19.75
N LEU A 160 -0.32 -13.03 18.78
CA LEU A 160 0.87 -13.87 18.98
C LEU A 160 2.09 -13.05 19.42
N THR A 161 2.24 -11.82 18.96
CA THR A 161 3.43 -11.00 19.24
C THR A 161 3.61 -10.78 20.74
N GLY A 162 4.83 -11.00 21.24
CA GLY A 162 5.20 -10.89 22.65
C GLY A 162 4.96 -12.15 23.44
N LYS A 163 4.37 -13.17 22.86
CA LYS A 163 4.07 -14.46 23.51
C LYS A 163 5.26 -15.42 23.43
N LYS A 164 5.29 -16.37 24.36
CA LYS A 164 6.33 -17.40 24.48
C LYS A 164 5.80 -18.79 24.12
N LEU A 165 6.71 -19.71 23.98
CA LEU A 165 6.40 -21.14 23.80
C LEU A 165 5.49 -21.65 24.95
N GLY A 166 4.46 -22.40 24.60
CA GLY A 166 3.47 -22.97 25.53
C GLY A 166 2.42 -22.00 26.03
N GLU A 167 2.53 -20.68 25.74
CA GLU A 167 1.48 -19.74 26.12
C GLU A 167 0.21 -19.90 25.29
N THR A 168 -0.92 -19.69 25.94
CA THR A 168 -2.23 -19.64 25.31
C THR A 168 -2.59 -18.23 24.90
N VAL A 169 -3.18 -18.10 23.71
CA VAL A 169 -3.59 -16.84 23.09
C VAL A 169 -5.04 -16.91 22.67
N THR A 170 -5.79 -15.86 22.97
CA THR A 170 -7.16 -15.71 22.45
C THR A 170 -7.16 -14.69 21.31
N VAL A 171 -7.75 -15.07 20.19
CA VAL A 171 -7.87 -14.21 19.01
C VAL A 171 -9.26 -14.31 18.39
N GLN A 172 -9.78 -13.19 17.89
CA GLN A 172 -11.04 -13.17 17.17
C GLN A 172 -10.80 -13.51 15.69
N MET A 173 -11.34 -14.63 15.22
CA MET A 173 -11.24 -15.09 13.84
C MET A 173 -12.62 -15.52 13.34
N GLY A 174 -13.02 -15.00 12.18
CA GLY A 174 -14.33 -15.35 11.59
C GLY A 174 -15.52 -15.04 12.49
N GLY A 175 -15.47 -13.97 13.28
CA GLY A 175 -16.54 -13.58 14.20
C GLY A 175 -16.61 -14.39 15.50
N LYS A 176 -15.68 -15.35 15.70
CA LYS A 176 -15.61 -16.20 16.90
C LYS A 176 -14.28 -16.02 17.62
N LEU A 177 -14.31 -16.10 18.94
CA LEU A 177 -13.10 -16.19 19.74
C LEU A 177 -12.51 -17.60 19.58
N GLN A 178 -11.24 -17.64 19.22
CA GLN A 178 -10.46 -18.86 19.11
C GLN A 178 -9.35 -18.82 20.15
N GLU A 179 -9.16 -19.94 20.82
CA GLU A 179 -8.08 -20.13 21.78
C GLU A 179 -7.04 -21.07 21.15
N LEU A 180 -5.79 -20.66 21.18
CA LEU A 180 -4.69 -21.41 20.58
C LEU A 180 -3.47 -21.43 21.51
N GLU A 181 -2.68 -22.47 21.43
CA GLU A 181 -1.44 -22.69 22.18
C GLU A 181 -0.25 -22.66 21.22
N ILE A 182 0.79 -21.91 21.59
CA ILE A 182 2.02 -21.80 20.83
C ILE A 182 2.86 -23.06 21.05
N LEU A 183 3.18 -23.76 19.96
CA LEU A 183 3.93 -25.02 19.95
C LEU A 183 5.40 -24.84 19.62
N ASN A 184 5.74 -23.88 18.75
CA ASN A 184 7.11 -23.61 18.36
C ASN A 184 7.28 -22.18 17.85
N ILE A 185 8.47 -21.64 18.07
CA ILE A 185 8.91 -20.31 17.57
C ILE A 185 10.27 -20.50 16.91
N SER A 186 10.40 -20.11 15.66
CA SER A 186 11.68 -20.13 14.95
C SER A 186 11.87 -18.86 14.10
N TYR A 187 13.12 -18.55 13.82
CA TYR A 187 13.52 -17.43 12.97
C TYR A 187 14.44 -17.97 11.87
N GLU A 188 14.01 -17.79 10.62
CA GLU A 188 14.71 -18.24 9.41
C GLU A 188 14.87 -17.07 8.43
#